data_c561d1a430a833e8ca0edeba17094d3a
#
_entry.id   c561d1a430a833e8ca0edeba17094d3a
#
_cell.length_a   1.000
_cell.length_b   1.000
_cell.length_c   1.000
_cell.angle_alpha   90.00
_cell.angle_beta   90.00
_cell.angle_gamma   90.00
#
_symmetry.space_group_name_H-M   'P 1'
#
loop_
_entity.id
_entity.type
_entity.pdbx_description
1 polymer ?
#
loop_
_entity_poly.entity_id
_entity_poly.type
_entity_poly.pdbx_seq_one_letter_code
_entity_poly.pdbx_strand_id
1 'polypeptide(L)'
;YLTDEYRIILNIIFRNTTMKLQLAIDELNLAQALLATEKLKKYIDIIEVGTPFLIDAGREAVKQLKEQFPDKEVLCDAKIMDAGAYEAKLAYDVGADYVTVLAVTDDLTIKGCVDEARKQGKKVLVDMICVDDFAARVPVLEELGVDVIAVHTGADQQASGRTPLQDLEELRRYVKRTQIAVAGGISSKTIHKYLELRPDIVIVGSGILNSKDPELEARLISEALKDVTK
;
A
#
# COMPACT_ATOMS: atom_id res chain seq x y z
N TYR A 1 34.28 -2.77 5.37
CA TYR A 1 33.03 -2.01 5.54
C TYR A 1 32.40 -1.89 4.16
N LEU A 2 31.26 -2.57 3.91
CA LEU A 2 30.47 -2.42 2.69
C LEU A 2 29.86 -1.02 2.66
N THR A 3 29.96 -0.32 1.54
CA THR A 3 29.31 0.99 1.37
C THR A 3 27.79 0.84 1.44
N ASP A 4 27.08 1.92 1.76
CA ASP A 4 25.61 1.89 1.84
C ASP A 4 24.96 1.46 0.51
N GLU A 5 25.57 1.79 -0.62
CA GLU A 5 25.17 1.30 -1.95
C GLU A 5 25.24 -0.23 -2.07
N TYR A 6 26.30 -0.87 -1.56
CA TYR A 6 26.42 -2.32 -1.56
C TYR A 6 25.38 -2.99 -0.65
N ARG A 7 25.03 -2.35 0.47
CA ARG A 7 23.95 -2.84 1.35
C ARG A 7 22.58 -2.76 0.68
N ILE A 8 22.30 -1.67 -0.04
CA ILE A 8 21.07 -1.51 -0.82
C ILE A 8 20.98 -2.59 -1.89
N ILE A 9 22.06 -2.81 -2.66
CA ILE A 9 22.13 -3.82 -3.72
C ILE A 9 21.94 -5.23 -3.13
N LEU A 10 22.57 -5.56 -2.01
CA LEU A 10 22.40 -6.86 -1.36
C LEU A 10 20.96 -7.05 -0.85
N ASN A 11 20.35 -6.05 -0.23
CA ASN A 11 18.96 -6.11 0.20
C ASN A 11 17.97 -6.27 -0.98
N ILE A 12 18.26 -5.66 -2.13
CA ILE A 12 17.47 -5.82 -3.35
C ILE A 12 17.63 -7.25 -3.91
N ILE A 13 18.85 -7.78 -3.96
CA ILE A 13 19.15 -9.11 -4.53
C ILE A 13 18.58 -10.24 -3.66
N PHE A 14 18.60 -10.11 -2.34
CA PHE A 14 18.16 -11.16 -1.42
C PHE A 14 16.67 -11.14 -1.07
N ARG A 15 15.91 -10.08 -1.46
CA ARG A 15 14.44 -10.09 -1.38
C ARG A 15 13.86 -10.82 -2.59
N ASN A 16 13.78 -12.13 -2.48
CA ASN A 16 13.18 -13.01 -3.50
C ASN A 16 11.65 -13.04 -3.39
N THR A 17 11.02 -11.89 -3.11
CA THR A 17 9.56 -11.76 -3.00
C THR A 17 8.99 -11.23 -4.30
N THR A 18 7.96 -11.90 -4.82
CA THR A 18 7.15 -11.39 -5.93
C THR A 18 6.48 -10.09 -5.52
N MET A 19 6.64 -9.04 -6.33
CA MET A 19 5.96 -7.77 -6.11
C MET A 19 4.45 -7.96 -6.26
N LYS A 20 3.67 -7.35 -5.36
CA LYS A 20 2.21 -7.40 -5.37
C LYS A 20 1.62 -6.18 -6.06
N LEU A 21 0.52 -6.37 -6.78
CA LEU A 21 -0.32 -5.30 -7.29
C LEU A 21 -1.51 -5.08 -6.34
N GLN A 22 -1.60 -3.87 -5.78
CA GLN A 22 -2.71 -3.41 -4.96
C GLN A 22 -3.59 -2.45 -5.78
N LEU A 23 -4.88 -2.77 -5.91
CA LEU A 23 -5.87 -1.94 -6.57
C LEU A 23 -6.50 -1.00 -5.56
N ALA A 24 -6.22 0.30 -5.64
CA ALA A 24 -6.86 1.31 -4.79
C ALA A 24 -8.17 1.80 -5.41
N ILE A 25 -9.27 1.64 -4.67
CA ILE A 25 -10.61 2.03 -5.10
C ILE A 25 -11.05 3.25 -4.28
N ASP A 26 -11.11 4.42 -4.92
CA ASP A 26 -11.44 5.70 -4.28
C ASP A 26 -12.80 6.25 -4.71
N GLU A 27 -13.11 6.24 -6.01
CA GLU A 27 -14.21 7.00 -6.63
C GLU A 27 -15.41 6.15 -7.03
N LEU A 28 -15.37 4.82 -6.82
CA LEU A 28 -16.47 3.92 -7.16
C LEU A 28 -17.42 3.74 -5.99
N ASN A 29 -18.71 3.60 -6.26
CA ASN A 29 -19.65 3.08 -5.25
C ASN A 29 -19.48 1.57 -5.08
N LEU A 30 -20.10 0.99 -4.03
CA LEU A 30 -19.92 -0.41 -3.68
C LEU A 30 -20.24 -1.38 -4.83
N ALA A 31 -21.35 -1.18 -5.53
CA ALA A 31 -21.73 -2.05 -6.65
C ALA A 31 -20.72 -1.98 -7.81
N GLN A 32 -20.24 -0.79 -8.13
CA GLN A 32 -19.20 -0.59 -9.14
C GLN A 32 -17.86 -1.19 -8.72
N ALA A 33 -17.49 -1.06 -7.43
CA ALA A 33 -16.26 -1.63 -6.88
C ALA A 33 -16.26 -3.16 -6.97
N LEU A 34 -17.37 -3.82 -6.62
CA LEU A 34 -17.51 -5.27 -6.75
C LEU A 34 -17.39 -5.74 -8.20
N LEU A 35 -18.05 -5.03 -9.15
CA LEU A 35 -17.97 -5.35 -10.58
C LEU A 35 -16.56 -5.11 -11.17
N ALA A 36 -15.90 -4.02 -10.79
CA ALA A 36 -14.53 -3.74 -11.22
C ALA A 36 -13.56 -4.78 -10.69
N THR A 37 -13.65 -5.11 -9.41
CA THR A 37 -12.82 -6.15 -8.78
C THR A 37 -13.01 -7.51 -9.45
N GLU A 38 -14.25 -7.91 -9.75
CA GLU A 38 -14.54 -9.18 -10.44
C GLU A 38 -13.80 -9.29 -11.78
N LYS A 39 -13.75 -8.20 -12.56
CA LYS A 39 -13.01 -8.17 -13.84
C LYS A 39 -11.50 -8.21 -13.66
N LEU A 40 -11.00 -7.60 -12.58
CA LEU A 40 -9.56 -7.38 -12.36
C LEU A 40 -8.90 -8.42 -11.43
N LYS A 41 -9.68 -9.25 -10.71
CA LYS A 41 -9.20 -10.15 -9.65
C LYS A 41 -8.04 -11.07 -10.05
N LYS A 42 -7.93 -11.47 -11.30
CA LYS A 42 -6.84 -12.33 -11.79
C LYS A 42 -5.48 -11.63 -11.91
N TYR A 43 -5.48 -10.28 -11.86
CA TYR A 43 -4.27 -9.48 -12.03
C TYR A 43 -3.82 -8.82 -10.72
N ILE A 44 -4.71 -8.71 -9.74
CA ILE A 44 -4.45 -8.00 -8.48
C ILE A 44 -4.28 -8.99 -7.32
N ASP A 45 -3.51 -8.59 -6.32
CA ASP A 45 -3.23 -9.38 -5.12
C ASP A 45 -3.97 -8.79 -3.89
N ILE A 46 -4.06 -7.46 -3.82
CA ILE A 46 -4.67 -6.73 -2.72
C ILE A 46 -5.75 -5.80 -3.27
N ILE A 47 -6.91 -5.76 -2.60
CA ILE A 47 -8.00 -4.84 -2.87
C ILE A 47 -7.99 -3.78 -1.77
N GLU A 48 -7.84 -2.51 -2.13
CA GLU A 48 -7.88 -1.41 -1.17
C GLU A 48 -9.23 -0.70 -1.22
N VAL A 49 -9.88 -0.64 -0.07
CA VAL A 49 -10.98 0.29 0.17
C VAL A 49 -10.36 1.64 0.50
N GLY A 50 -10.20 2.49 -0.52
CA GLY A 50 -9.58 3.81 -0.39
C GLY A 50 -10.36 4.73 0.56
N THR A 51 -9.70 5.73 1.11
CA THR A 51 -10.32 6.62 2.12
C THR A 51 -11.62 7.27 1.64
N PRO A 52 -11.73 7.82 0.41
CA PRO A 52 -12.99 8.37 -0.07
C PRO A 52 -14.11 7.32 -0.16
N PHE A 53 -13.80 6.13 -0.63
CA PHE A 53 -14.76 5.03 -0.72
C PHE A 53 -15.18 4.54 0.69
N LEU A 54 -14.25 4.49 1.65
CA LEU A 54 -14.55 4.16 3.04
C LEU A 54 -15.47 5.18 3.69
N ILE A 55 -15.29 6.48 3.39
CA ILE A 55 -16.16 7.56 3.88
C ILE A 55 -17.59 7.41 3.32
N ASP A 56 -17.72 7.06 2.05
CA ASP A 56 -19.03 6.90 1.38
C ASP A 56 -19.77 5.63 1.81
N ALA A 57 -19.10 4.48 1.76
CA ALA A 57 -19.72 3.17 1.98
C ALA A 57 -19.50 2.56 3.37
N GLY A 58 -18.65 3.17 4.19
CA GLY A 58 -18.32 2.67 5.52
C GLY A 58 -17.62 1.31 5.50
N ARG A 59 -17.58 0.65 6.66
CA ARG A 59 -16.96 -0.68 6.81
C ARG A 59 -17.67 -1.78 6.00
N GLU A 60 -18.87 -1.53 5.52
CA GLU A 60 -19.60 -2.47 4.66
C GLU A 60 -18.84 -2.75 3.37
N ALA A 61 -18.10 -1.75 2.81
CA ALA A 61 -17.25 -1.95 1.65
C ALA A 61 -16.17 -3.01 1.89
N VAL A 62 -15.49 -2.93 3.03
CA VAL A 62 -14.46 -3.91 3.43
C VAL A 62 -15.07 -5.30 3.54
N LYS A 63 -16.21 -5.42 4.25
CA LYS A 63 -16.91 -6.68 4.47
C LYS A 63 -17.33 -7.33 3.16
N GLN A 64 -18.02 -6.61 2.30
CA GLN A 64 -18.54 -7.13 1.03
C GLN A 64 -17.41 -7.56 0.07
N LEU A 65 -16.34 -6.78 -0.02
CA LEU A 65 -15.18 -7.15 -0.83
C LEU A 65 -14.49 -8.40 -0.28
N LYS A 66 -14.34 -8.52 1.04
CA LYS A 66 -13.72 -9.71 1.63
C LYS A 66 -14.59 -10.96 1.48
N GLU A 67 -15.90 -10.84 1.63
CA GLU A 67 -16.84 -11.95 1.46
C GLU A 67 -16.89 -12.43 0.00
N GLN A 68 -16.87 -11.51 -0.97
CA GLN A 68 -16.92 -11.86 -2.39
C GLN A 68 -15.59 -12.35 -2.95
N PHE A 69 -14.44 -11.85 -2.42
CA PHE A 69 -13.10 -12.21 -2.86
C PHE A 69 -12.24 -12.75 -1.71
N PRO A 70 -12.61 -13.90 -1.11
CA PRO A 70 -11.96 -14.42 0.11
C PRO A 70 -10.49 -14.81 -0.11
N ASP A 71 -10.09 -15.09 -1.34
CA ASP A 71 -8.72 -15.39 -1.76
C ASP A 71 -7.84 -14.14 -1.92
N LYS A 72 -8.42 -12.95 -1.88
CA LYS A 72 -7.68 -11.68 -1.94
C LYS A 72 -7.43 -11.10 -0.55
N GLU A 73 -6.30 -10.44 -0.40
CA GLU A 73 -6.08 -9.58 0.76
C GLU A 73 -6.90 -8.29 0.58
N VAL A 74 -7.52 -7.80 1.65
CA VAL A 74 -8.29 -6.54 1.64
C VAL A 74 -7.64 -5.56 2.60
N LEU A 75 -7.35 -4.36 2.10
CA LEU A 75 -6.80 -3.25 2.86
C LEU A 75 -7.88 -2.19 3.10
N CYS A 76 -8.03 -1.79 4.37
CA CYS A 76 -8.86 -0.66 4.76
C CYS A 76 -7.99 0.60 4.89
N ASP A 77 -8.11 1.55 3.95
CA ASP A 77 -7.35 2.81 3.99
C ASP A 77 -7.98 3.83 4.93
N ALA A 78 -7.94 3.51 6.23
CA ALA A 78 -8.56 4.30 7.29
C ALA A 78 -7.76 5.57 7.65
N LYS A 79 -6.47 5.62 7.27
CA LYS A 79 -5.56 6.73 7.64
C LYS A 79 -5.65 7.11 9.12
N ILE A 80 -5.59 6.09 9.98
CA ILE A 80 -5.75 6.24 11.44
C ILE A 80 -4.78 7.32 11.95
N MET A 81 -5.32 8.26 12.72
CA MET A 81 -4.58 9.36 13.33
C MET A 81 -4.67 9.36 14.85
N ASP A 82 -5.64 8.65 15.43
CA ASP A 82 -5.87 8.53 16.87
C ASP A 82 -6.56 7.20 17.19
N ALA A 83 -6.63 6.82 18.47
CA ALA A 83 -7.33 5.61 18.95
C ALA A 83 -6.93 4.31 18.22
N GLY A 84 -5.65 4.14 17.90
CA GLY A 84 -5.12 3.14 16.96
C GLY A 84 -5.65 1.73 17.13
N ALA A 85 -5.62 1.17 18.35
CA ALA A 85 -6.11 -0.18 18.62
C ALA A 85 -7.63 -0.32 18.35
N TYR A 86 -8.42 0.71 18.69
CA TYR A 86 -9.86 0.69 18.51
C TYR A 86 -10.25 0.78 17.05
N GLU A 87 -9.69 1.74 16.31
CA GLU A 87 -10.01 1.94 14.89
C GLU A 87 -9.50 0.77 14.03
N ALA A 88 -8.31 0.26 14.30
CA ALA A 88 -7.78 -0.92 13.64
C ALA A 88 -8.68 -2.15 13.87
N LYS A 89 -9.14 -2.35 15.12
CA LYS A 89 -10.09 -3.42 15.44
C LYS A 89 -11.38 -3.32 14.63
N LEU A 90 -11.94 -2.13 14.47
CA LEU A 90 -13.17 -1.93 13.69
C LEU A 90 -13.02 -2.37 12.21
N ALA A 91 -11.83 -2.20 11.62
CA ALA A 91 -11.54 -2.65 10.27
C ALA A 91 -11.33 -4.17 10.21
N TYR A 92 -10.56 -4.73 11.15
CA TYR A 92 -10.27 -6.17 11.18
C TYR A 92 -11.51 -7.02 11.50
N ASP A 93 -12.42 -6.55 12.35
CA ASP A 93 -13.67 -7.25 12.71
C ASP A 93 -14.58 -7.49 11.48
N VAL A 94 -14.44 -6.70 10.42
CA VAL A 94 -15.18 -6.87 9.17
C VAL A 94 -14.37 -7.51 8.05
N GLY A 95 -13.17 -8.03 8.36
CA GLY A 95 -12.40 -8.87 7.46
C GLY A 95 -11.22 -8.18 6.77
N ALA A 96 -10.86 -6.95 7.11
CA ALA A 96 -9.64 -6.35 6.60
C ALA A 96 -8.42 -7.20 6.96
N ASP A 97 -7.47 -7.33 6.03
CA ASP A 97 -6.18 -7.99 6.25
C ASP A 97 -5.09 -6.97 6.58
N TYR A 98 -5.28 -5.73 6.13
CA TYR A 98 -4.45 -4.57 6.43
C TYR A 98 -5.30 -3.39 6.86
N VAL A 99 -4.74 -2.54 7.69
CA VAL A 99 -5.26 -1.20 7.97
C VAL A 99 -4.14 -0.18 7.76
N THR A 100 -4.49 1.03 7.32
CA THR A 100 -3.52 2.13 7.25
C THR A 100 -3.55 3.00 8.49
N VAL A 101 -2.36 3.42 8.92
CA VAL A 101 -2.15 4.43 9.96
C VAL A 101 -1.18 5.48 9.41
N LEU A 102 -1.38 6.76 9.74
CA LEU A 102 -0.48 7.82 9.28
C LEU A 102 0.83 7.81 10.07
N ALA A 103 1.96 7.90 9.36
CA ALA A 103 3.28 7.98 10.01
C ALA A 103 3.49 9.25 10.83
N VAL A 104 2.73 10.30 10.54
CA VAL A 104 2.79 11.59 11.25
C VAL A 104 2.06 11.59 12.59
N THR A 105 1.33 10.50 12.92
CA THR A 105 0.66 10.38 14.22
C THR A 105 1.62 9.99 15.35
N ASP A 106 1.09 9.97 16.56
CA ASP A 106 1.82 9.55 17.76
C ASP A 106 2.23 8.06 17.70
N ASP A 107 3.41 7.76 18.24
CA ASP A 107 3.94 6.38 18.27
C ASP A 107 3.04 5.43 19.06
N LEU A 108 2.33 5.90 20.09
CA LEU A 108 1.37 5.09 20.84
C LEU A 108 0.16 4.69 19.97
N THR A 109 -0.28 5.55 19.07
CA THR A 109 -1.35 5.23 18.10
C THR A 109 -0.90 4.14 17.14
N ILE A 110 0.30 4.27 16.54
CA ILE A 110 0.88 3.25 15.66
C ILE A 110 1.06 1.92 16.41
N LYS A 111 1.64 1.98 17.62
CA LYS A 111 1.80 0.80 18.47
C LYS A 111 0.47 0.12 18.78
N GLY A 112 -0.58 0.90 19.04
CA GLY A 112 -1.93 0.39 19.25
C GLY A 112 -2.46 -0.38 18.03
N CYS A 113 -2.26 0.14 16.81
CA CYS A 113 -2.62 -0.57 15.57
C CYS A 113 -1.83 -1.87 15.43
N VAL A 114 -0.51 -1.84 15.67
CA VAL A 114 0.35 -3.02 15.56
C VAL A 114 -0.05 -4.10 16.57
N ASP A 115 -0.29 -3.73 17.82
CA ASP A 115 -0.68 -4.68 18.87
C ASP A 115 -2.03 -5.35 18.55
N GLU A 116 -2.98 -4.58 18.04
CA GLU A 116 -4.28 -5.12 17.63
C GLU A 116 -4.14 -6.04 16.41
N ALA A 117 -3.33 -5.64 15.41
CA ALA A 117 -3.01 -6.47 14.26
C ALA A 117 -2.42 -7.84 14.68
N ARG A 118 -1.46 -7.84 15.61
CA ARG A 118 -0.84 -9.07 16.11
C ARG A 118 -1.84 -10.00 16.81
N LYS A 119 -2.78 -9.45 17.60
CA LYS A 119 -3.84 -10.23 18.26
C LYS A 119 -4.74 -10.94 17.24
N GLN A 120 -5.01 -10.33 16.11
CA GLN A 120 -5.92 -10.86 15.10
C GLN A 120 -5.20 -11.55 13.92
N GLY A 121 -3.87 -11.65 13.92
CA GLY A 121 -3.10 -12.21 12.81
C GLY A 121 -3.20 -11.36 11.53
N LYS A 122 -3.31 -10.04 11.70
CA LYS A 122 -3.45 -9.03 10.63
C LYS A 122 -2.20 -8.17 10.50
N LYS A 123 -2.20 -7.21 9.59
CA LYS A 123 -1.05 -6.38 9.23
C LYS A 123 -1.36 -4.89 9.27
N VAL A 124 -0.32 -4.10 9.51
CA VAL A 124 -0.38 -2.63 9.50
C VAL A 124 0.47 -2.10 8.36
N LEU A 125 -0.12 -1.25 7.54
CA LEU A 125 0.57 -0.42 6.56
C LEU A 125 0.65 1.02 7.09
N VAL A 126 1.86 1.57 7.17
CA VAL A 126 2.08 2.96 7.57
C VAL A 126 2.20 3.84 6.34
N ASP A 127 1.34 4.84 6.24
CA ASP A 127 1.33 5.83 5.15
C ASP A 127 2.26 6.99 5.51
N MET A 128 3.29 7.21 4.68
CA MET A 128 4.31 8.24 4.86
C MET A 128 3.91 9.62 4.33
N ILE A 129 2.65 9.81 3.95
CA ILE A 129 2.15 11.13 3.50
C ILE A 129 2.49 12.21 4.53
N CYS A 130 2.99 13.35 4.07
CA CYS A 130 3.39 14.48 4.91
C CYS A 130 4.57 14.21 5.88
N VAL A 131 5.30 13.13 5.74
CA VAL A 131 6.56 12.94 6.47
C VAL A 131 7.70 13.59 5.69
N ASP A 132 8.42 14.50 6.33
CA ASP A 132 9.55 15.21 5.70
C ASP A 132 10.91 14.56 5.99
N ASP A 133 11.05 13.89 7.15
CA ASP A 133 12.31 13.27 7.61
C ASP A 133 12.18 11.75 7.70
N PHE A 134 12.45 11.05 6.61
CA PHE A 134 12.44 9.60 6.55
C PHE A 134 13.57 8.98 7.38
N ALA A 135 14.71 9.65 7.48
CA ALA A 135 15.87 9.16 8.25
C ALA A 135 15.55 9.02 9.73
N ALA A 136 14.82 9.98 10.30
CA ALA A 136 14.37 9.93 11.68
C ALA A 136 13.17 8.98 11.86
N ARG A 137 12.19 9.00 10.93
CA ARG A 137 10.91 8.30 11.12
C ARG A 137 10.99 6.80 10.89
N VAL A 138 11.67 6.34 9.84
CA VAL A 138 11.70 4.93 9.44
C VAL A 138 12.24 3.99 10.53
N PRO A 139 13.37 4.29 11.20
CA PRO A 139 13.86 3.43 12.28
C PRO A 139 12.84 3.22 13.42
N VAL A 140 12.12 4.28 13.79
CA VAL A 140 11.07 4.21 14.82
C VAL A 140 9.93 3.28 14.38
N LEU A 141 9.46 3.42 13.14
CA LEU A 141 8.41 2.55 12.59
C LEU A 141 8.82 1.08 12.56
N GLU A 142 10.07 0.79 12.18
CA GLU A 142 10.59 -0.57 12.21
C GLU A 142 10.70 -1.15 13.64
N GLU A 143 11.03 -0.31 14.64
CA GLU A 143 11.05 -0.71 16.06
C GLU A 143 9.65 -0.97 16.60
N LEU A 144 8.66 -0.18 16.19
CA LEU A 144 7.26 -0.40 16.53
C LEU A 144 6.70 -1.69 15.91
N GLY A 145 7.36 -2.26 14.91
CA GLY A 145 7.02 -3.54 14.33
C GLY A 145 5.94 -3.48 13.26
N VAL A 146 5.85 -2.39 12.50
CA VAL A 146 4.93 -2.27 11.36
C VAL A 146 5.29 -3.25 10.24
N ASP A 147 4.30 -3.66 9.43
CA ASP A 147 4.51 -4.67 8.39
C ASP A 147 4.93 -4.04 7.05
N VAL A 148 4.37 -2.90 6.72
CA VAL A 148 4.60 -2.19 5.45
C VAL A 148 4.76 -0.70 5.70
N ILE A 149 5.73 -0.08 5.03
CA ILE A 149 5.88 1.39 4.97
C ILE A 149 5.61 1.81 3.54
N ALA A 150 4.61 2.67 3.34
CA ALA A 150 4.18 3.13 2.02
C ALA A 150 4.63 4.57 1.75
N VAL A 151 5.39 4.76 0.68
CA VAL A 151 5.57 6.09 0.07
C VAL A 151 4.28 6.47 -0.62
N HIS A 152 3.75 7.63 -0.28
CA HIS A 152 2.50 8.13 -0.82
C HIS A 152 2.63 9.59 -1.21
N THR A 153 2.58 9.86 -2.52
CA THR A 153 2.37 11.21 -3.04
C THR A 153 0.87 11.42 -3.25
N GLY A 154 0.24 12.13 -2.33
CA GLY A 154 -1.21 12.38 -2.36
C GLY A 154 -1.66 13.13 -3.62
N ALA A 155 -2.96 13.10 -3.93
CA ALA A 155 -3.54 13.72 -5.13
C ALA A 155 -3.19 15.21 -5.26
N ASP A 156 -3.28 15.95 -4.15
CA ASP A 156 -2.97 17.38 -4.12
C ASP A 156 -1.46 17.65 -4.35
N GLN A 157 -0.58 16.79 -3.85
CA GLN A 157 0.86 16.88 -4.08
C GLN A 157 1.21 16.53 -5.53
N GLN A 158 0.56 15.52 -6.13
CA GLN A 158 0.72 15.18 -7.54
C GLN A 158 0.32 16.35 -8.43
N ALA A 159 -0.77 17.06 -8.11
CA ALA A 159 -1.21 18.25 -8.84
C ALA A 159 -0.15 19.38 -8.82
N SER A 160 0.74 19.41 -7.83
CA SER A 160 1.90 20.32 -7.76
C SER A 160 3.15 19.82 -8.49
N GLY A 161 3.09 18.62 -9.10
CA GLY A 161 4.19 18.02 -9.87
C GLY A 161 5.12 17.11 -9.05
N ARG A 162 4.85 16.82 -7.77
CA ARG A 162 5.62 15.86 -6.97
C ARG A 162 5.35 14.43 -7.47
N THR A 163 6.37 13.59 -7.45
CA THR A 163 6.28 12.17 -7.83
C THR A 163 6.81 11.29 -6.71
N PRO A 164 6.26 10.07 -6.55
CA PRO A 164 6.70 9.17 -5.48
C PRO A 164 8.05 8.49 -5.75
N LEU A 165 8.67 8.71 -6.91
CA LEU A 165 9.92 8.03 -7.27
C LEU A 165 11.07 8.44 -6.35
N GLN A 166 11.26 9.75 -6.16
CA GLN A 166 12.32 10.28 -5.30
C GLN A 166 12.11 9.87 -3.83
N ASP A 167 10.87 9.91 -3.37
CA ASP A 167 10.53 9.48 -2.01
C ASP A 167 10.78 7.97 -1.83
N LEU A 168 10.55 7.14 -2.87
CA LEU A 168 10.87 5.71 -2.85
C LEU A 168 12.38 5.45 -2.82
N GLU A 169 13.16 6.20 -3.62
CA GLU A 169 14.63 6.12 -3.60
C GLU A 169 15.18 6.48 -2.22
N GLU A 170 14.63 7.52 -1.60
CA GLU A 170 15.02 7.94 -0.26
C GLU A 170 14.63 6.90 0.79
N LEU A 171 13.37 6.42 0.79
CA LEU A 171 12.87 5.41 1.72
C LEU A 171 13.74 4.15 1.71
N ARG A 172 14.18 3.72 0.53
CA ARG A 172 15.05 2.55 0.35
C ARG A 172 16.36 2.63 1.14
N ARG A 173 16.88 3.82 1.39
CA ARG A 173 18.14 4.00 2.13
C ARG A 173 17.98 3.66 3.62
N TYR A 174 16.79 3.82 4.17
CA TYR A 174 16.53 3.69 5.61
C TYR A 174 15.82 2.40 6.00
N VAL A 175 14.96 1.85 5.14
CA VAL A 175 14.23 0.60 5.42
C VAL A 175 15.18 -0.61 5.37
N LYS A 176 15.20 -1.39 6.46
CA LYS A 176 16.06 -2.58 6.61
C LYS A 176 15.27 -3.89 6.60
N ARG A 177 14.10 -3.92 7.22
CA ARG A 177 13.34 -5.15 7.48
C ARG A 177 11.92 -5.11 6.92
N THR A 178 11.27 -3.96 7.00
CA THR A 178 9.87 -3.76 6.66
C THR A 178 9.63 -3.84 5.15
N GLN A 179 8.47 -4.29 4.72
CA GLN A 179 8.07 -4.22 3.32
C GLN A 179 7.88 -2.77 2.89
N ILE A 180 8.11 -2.49 1.61
CA ILE A 180 7.92 -1.16 1.03
C ILE A 180 6.78 -1.20 0.03
N ALA A 181 5.84 -0.27 0.18
CA ALA A 181 4.82 0.02 -0.81
C ALA A 181 5.05 1.39 -1.46
N VAL A 182 4.57 1.56 -2.67
CA VAL A 182 4.60 2.86 -3.39
C VAL A 182 3.26 3.15 -4.02
N ALA A 183 2.76 4.38 -3.80
CA ALA A 183 1.51 4.90 -4.33
C ALA A 183 1.69 6.28 -4.95
N GLY A 184 0.89 6.56 -6.00
CA GLY A 184 0.78 7.90 -6.61
C GLY A 184 1.14 7.94 -8.09
N GLY A 185 0.14 8.12 -8.96
CA GLY A 185 0.31 8.36 -10.40
C GLY A 185 0.98 7.24 -11.20
N ILE A 186 0.90 5.99 -10.74
CA ILE A 186 1.51 4.82 -11.40
C ILE A 186 0.55 4.27 -12.46
N SER A 187 1.10 3.87 -13.60
CA SER A 187 0.40 3.26 -14.74
C SER A 187 1.33 2.29 -15.48
N SER A 188 0.83 1.54 -16.47
CA SER A 188 1.66 0.68 -17.32
C SER A 188 2.79 1.44 -18.03
N LYS A 189 2.59 2.75 -18.30
CA LYS A 189 3.59 3.61 -18.94
C LYS A 189 4.72 4.04 -18.00
N THR A 190 4.46 4.09 -16.69
CA THR A 190 5.41 4.63 -15.69
C THR A 190 5.98 3.55 -14.79
N ILE A 191 5.36 2.37 -14.71
CA ILE A 191 5.72 1.28 -13.79
C ILE A 191 7.20 0.92 -13.87
N HIS A 192 7.81 0.92 -15.06
CA HIS A 192 9.21 0.55 -15.27
C HIS A 192 10.19 1.35 -14.43
N LYS A 193 9.86 2.63 -14.11
CA LYS A 193 10.68 3.49 -13.26
C LYS A 193 10.77 3.02 -11.81
N TYR A 194 9.76 2.31 -11.34
CA TYR A 194 9.66 1.81 -9.97
C TYR A 194 10.25 0.40 -9.82
N LEU A 195 10.28 -0.39 -10.90
CA LEU A 195 10.74 -1.78 -10.87
C LEU A 195 12.19 -1.93 -10.45
N GLU A 196 13.06 -0.99 -10.82
CA GLU A 196 14.48 -0.99 -10.44
C GLU A 196 14.66 -0.87 -8.92
N LEU A 197 13.75 -0.17 -8.25
CA LEU A 197 13.75 0.00 -6.80
C LEU A 197 13.08 -1.15 -6.05
N ARG A 198 12.48 -2.09 -6.77
CA ARG A 198 11.83 -3.31 -6.24
C ARG A 198 10.98 -3.06 -4.98
N PRO A 199 9.91 -2.25 -5.05
CA PRO A 199 8.94 -2.20 -3.96
C PRO A 199 8.27 -3.56 -3.79
N ASP A 200 7.87 -3.91 -2.58
CA ASP A 200 7.15 -5.16 -2.33
C ASP A 200 5.69 -5.08 -2.80
N ILE A 201 5.11 -3.87 -2.76
CA ILE A 201 3.73 -3.60 -3.17
C ILE A 201 3.69 -2.34 -4.04
N VAL A 202 3.04 -2.44 -5.19
CA VAL A 202 2.72 -1.30 -6.06
C VAL A 202 1.24 -1.01 -5.98
N ILE A 203 0.89 0.21 -5.56
CA ILE A 203 -0.50 0.65 -5.34
C ILE A 203 -0.94 1.49 -6.52
N VAL A 204 -2.00 1.06 -7.21
CA VAL A 204 -2.52 1.74 -8.40
C VAL A 204 -4.04 1.90 -8.28
N GLY A 205 -4.52 3.13 -8.35
CA GLY A 205 -5.95 3.47 -8.36
C GLY A 205 -6.39 3.96 -9.72
N SER A 206 -6.46 5.28 -9.91
CA SER A 206 -6.91 5.94 -11.14
C SER A 206 -6.14 5.51 -12.39
N GLY A 207 -4.86 5.16 -12.27
CA GLY A 207 -4.06 4.65 -13.38
C GLY A 207 -4.68 3.41 -14.04
N ILE A 208 -5.34 2.54 -13.26
CA ILE A 208 -6.10 1.39 -13.77
C ILE A 208 -7.56 1.79 -14.03
N LEU A 209 -8.27 2.28 -13.01
CA LEU A 209 -9.72 2.44 -13.03
C LEU A 209 -10.21 3.49 -14.04
N ASN A 210 -9.43 4.54 -14.27
CA ASN A 210 -9.75 5.62 -15.22
C ASN A 210 -9.08 5.44 -16.59
N SER A 211 -8.41 4.29 -16.83
CA SER A 211 -7.85 3.97 -18.14
C SER A 211 -8.98 3.65 -19.16
N LYS A 212 -8.65 3.69 -20.45
CA LYS A 212 -9.61 3.31 -21.51
C LYS A 212 -9.98 1.82 -21.44
N ASP A 213 -9.08 0.98 -20.96
CA ASP A 213 -9.26 -0.45 -20.79
C ASP A 213 -8.59 -0.87 -19.46
N PRO A 214 -9.36 -0.85 -18.35
CA PRO A 214 -8.84 -1.20 -17.03
C PRO A 214 -8.28 -2.62 -16.93
N GLU A 215 -8.85 -3.58 -17.67
CA GLU A 215 -8.38 -4.96 -17.66
C GLU A 215 -7.02 -5.09 -18.35
N LEU A 216 -6.85 -4.47 -19.52
CA LEU A 216 -5.56 -4.41 -20.21
C LEU A 216 -4.50 -3.72 -19.35
N GLU A 217 -4.84 -2.59 -18.73
CA GLU A 217 -3.93 -1.80 -17.91
C GLU A 217 -3.45 -2.61 -16.69
N ALA A 218 -4.37 -3.23 -15.95
CA ALA A 218 -4.04 -4.09 -14.82
C ALA A 218 -3.17 -5.29 -15.23
N ARG A 219 -3.47 -5.89 -16.38
CA ARG A 219 -2.67 -6.98 -16.94
C ARG A 219 -1.25 -6.55 -17.24
N LEU A 220 -1.05 -5.45 -17.96
CA LEU A 220 0.29 -4.94 -18.32
C LEU A 220 1.12 -4.64 -17.09
N ILE A 221 0.53 -4.02 -16.05
CA ILE A 221 1.21 -3.75 -14.79
C ILE A 221 1.57 -5.07 -14.09
N SER A 222 0.62 -6.01 -13.96
CA SER A 222 0.85 -7.30 -13.31
C SER A 222 1.94 -8.13 -14.01
N GLU A 223 1.98 -8.13 -15.35
CA GLU A 223 3.03 -8.79 -16.13
C GLU A 223 4.40 -8.14 -15.86
N ALA A 224 4.48 -6.81 -15.89
CA ALA A 224 5.72 -6.08 -15.61
C ALA A 224 6.27 -6.39 -14.21
N LEU A 225 5.41 -6.49 -13.18
CA LEU A 225 5.82 -6.86 -11.82
C LEU A 225 6.40 -8.28 -11.74
N LYS A 226 5.89 -9.22 -12.55
CA LYS A 226 6.33 -10.63 -12.56
C LYS A 226 7.63 -10.83 -13.35
N ASP A 227 7.88 -10.04 -14.39
CA ASP A 227 9.06 -10.22 -15.25
C ASP A 227 10.38 -9.83 -14.56
N VAL A 228 10.34 -8.95 -13.57
CA VAL A 228 11.52 -8.55 -12.79
C VAL A 228 11.95 -9.64 -11.78
N THR A 229 11.09 -10.65 -11.54
CA THR A 229 11.36 -11.75 -10.60
C THR A 229 11.94 -12.99 -11.29
N LYS A 230 12.14 -12.95 -12.61
CA LYS A 230 12.84 -13.99 -13.40
C LYS A 230 14.31 -13.61 -13.58
#